data_de430b8c56325e7918c9c93276e17124
#
_entry.id   de430b8c56325e7918c9c93276e17124
#
_cell.length_a   1.000
_cell.length_b   1.000
_cell.length_c   1.000
_cell.angle_alpha   90.00
_cell.angle_beta   90.00
_cell.angle_gamma   90.00
#
_symmetry.space_group_name_H-M   'P 1'
#
loop_
_entity.id
_entity.type
_entity.pdbx_description
1 polymer ?
#
loop_
_entity_poly.entity_id
_entity_poly.type
_entity_poly.pdbx_seq_one_letter_code
_entity_poly.pdbx_strand_id
1 'polypeptide(L)'
;MSKAILAVSFGTAYEETAKKTIEAIEKELAAAFPERKLYTAWTSGMILRKLKKLGKETRDTLEEALARMEADGVTDLLVQPTFLQAGYEMRLAAETLEKWKGRFRRFRMGAVLVENRADLDALARAMEAHFAAVAADEALVLMGHGSEGADFYPYEKLTEAFRRDGKENFTVGTVEFEPGIEPALALVRSRKPRKTYLAPLMIVAGDHAVNDMAGDEEDSWKNRLEALGTKTECVLKGHGVAGDAVLHQRRAEGRRLRRRRPLGRQHLRTGRVQRLGRQGTDND
;
A
#
# COMPACT_ATOMS: atom_id res chain seq x y z
N MET A 1 16.50 -21.23 20.31
CA MET A 1 15.88 -20.95 18.99
C MET A 1 15.94 -19.46 18.74
N SER A 2 16.66 -19.02 17.73
CA SER A 2 16.69 -17.61 17.35
C SER A 2 15.38 -17.25 16.61
N LYS A 3 14.65 -16.25 17.13
CA LYS A 3 13.37 -15.81 16.59
C LYS A 3 13.57 -14.45 15.93
N ALA A 4 13.00 -14.26 14.75
CA ALA A 4 13.03 -13.00 14.05
C ALA A 4 11.66 -12.60 13.48
N ILE A 5 11.49 -11.32 13.25
CA ILE A 5 10.44 -10.74 12.43
C ILE A 5 11.07 -9.95 11.30
N LEU A 6 10.62 -10.18 10.07
CA LEU A 6 11.05 -9.47 8.88
C LEU A 6 9.92 -8.55 8.40
N ALA A 7 10.13 -7.25 8.47
CA ALA A 7 9.26 -6.27 7.84
C ALA A 7 9.65 -6.14 6.36
N VAL A 8 8.69 -6.37 5.45
CA VAL A 8 8.88 -6.27 4.01
C VAL A 8 8.08 -5.10 3.48
N SER A 9 8.77 -4.07 3.01
CA SER A 9 8.18 -2.81 2.54
C SER A 9 8.57 -2.53 1.10
N PHE A 10 7.78 -1.72 0.39
CA PHE A 10 8.14 -1.25 -0.95
C PHE A 10 9.40 -0.39 -0.93
N GLY A 11 9.49 0.52 0.04
CA GLY A 11 10.58 1.48 0.16
C GLY A 11 10.21 2.88 -0.35
N THR A 12 11.07 3.86 -0.05
CA THR A 12 10.95 5.24 -0.55
C THR A 12 12.31 5.92 -0.59
N ALA A 13 12.51 6.82 -1.56
CA ALA A 13 13.70 7.66 -1.62
C ALA A 13 13.61 8.92 -0.74
N TYR A 14 12.46 9.17 -0.15
CA TYR A 14 12.18 10.32 0.70
C TYR A 14 12.36 9.95 2.18
N GLU A 15 13.42 10.45 2.79
CA GLU A 15 13.83 10.09 4.17
C GLU A 15 12.74 10.42 5.20
N GLU A 16 12.16 11.62 5.13
CA GLU A 16 11.09 12.02 6.05
C GLU A 16 9.82 11.18 5.89
N THR A 17 9.53 10.74 4.67
CA THR A 17 8.44 9.80 4.41
C THR A 17 8.75 8.43 5.02
N ALA A 18 9.98 7.92 4.85
CA ALA A 18 10.40 6.65 5.46
C ALA A 18 10.24 6.68 6.98
N LYS A 19 10.73 7.74 7.64
CA LYS A 19 10.63 7.92 9.11
C LYS A 19 9.18 7.91 9.61
N LYS A 20 8.30 8.62 8.91
CA LYS A 20 6.90 8.78 9.32
C LYS A 20 6.00 7.58 8.99
N THR A 21 6.42 6.73 8.06
CA THR A 21 5.61 5.59 7.60
C THR A 21 6.28 4.24 7.86
N ILE A 22 7.27 3.86 7.08
CA ILE A 22 7.92 2.53 7.16
C ILE A 22 8.55 2.34 8.53
N GLU A 23 9.40 3.26 8.98
CA GLU A 23 10.11 3.13 10.25
C GLU A 23 9.16 3.18 11.46
N ALA A 24 8.06 3.93 11.35
CA ALA A 24 7.03 3.93 12.37
C ALA A 24 6.36 2.55 12.48
N ILE A 25 6.03 1.92 11.35
CA ILE A 25 5.49 0.55 11.31
C ILE A 25 6.52 -0.46 11.86
N GLU A 26 7.78 -0.34 11.47
CA GLU A 26 8.88 -1.18 11.97
C GLU A 26 9.03 -1.09 13.49
N LYS A 27 8.97 0.12 14.05
CA LYS A 27 9.01 0.34 15.52
C LYS A 27 7.83 -0.30 16.24
N GLU A 28 6.62 -0.17 15.70
CA GLU A 28 5.43 -0.82 16.26
C GLU A 28 5.53 -2.36 16.18
N LEU A 29 6.09 -2.90 15.09
CA LEU A 29 6.35 -4.33 14.97
C LEU A 29 7.35 -4.82 16.01
N ALA A 30 8.46 -4.09 16.20
CA ALA A 30 9.45 -4.42 17.22
C ALA A 30 8.84 -4.39 18.63
N ALA A 31 8.01 -3.38 18.92
CA ALA A 31 7.32 -3.27 20.20
C ALA A 31 6.27 -4.38 20.43
N ALA A 32 5.57 -4.81 19.36
CA ALA A 32 4.56 -5.87 19.42
C ALA A 32 5.18 -7.28 19.56
N PHE A 33 6.43 -7.46 19.16
CA PHE A 33 7.15 -8.74 19.18
C PHE A 33 8.54 -8.60 19.83
N PRO A 34 8.63 -8.19 21.09
CA PRO A 34 9.92 -7.89 21.75
C PRO A 34 10.83 -9.11 21.86
N GLU A 35 10.28 -10.33 21.74
CA GLU A 35 11.05 -11.58 21.76
C GLU A 35 11.67 -11.96 20.40
N ARG A 36 11.47 -11.12 19.35
CA ARG A 36 11.96 -11.33 17.99
C ARG A 36 12.91 -10.21 17.56
N LYS A 37 14.06 -10.58 17.02
CA LYS A 37 14.95 -9.61 16.38
C LYS A 37 14.28 -9.09 15.13
N LEU A 38 14.16 -7.76 14.97
CA LEU A 38 13.61 -7.13 13.79
C LEU A 38 14.68 -7.11 12.68
N TYR A 39 14.26 -7.51 11.48
CA TYR A 39 14.94 -7.32 10.21
C TYR A 39 14.01 -6.57 9.27
N THR A 40 14.59 -5.84 8.32
CA THR A 40 13.84 -5.03 7.36
C THR A 40 14.36 -5.31 5.95
N ALA A 41 13.46 -5.31 4.98
CA ALA A 41 13.80 -5.45 3.57
C ALA A 41 12.91 -4.57 2.72
N TRP A 42 13.48 -4.02 1.63
CA TRP A 42 12.73 -3.27 0.65
C TRP A 42 12.69 -4.02 -0.69
N THR A 43 11.51 -3.99 -1.34
CA THR A 43 11.29 -4.73 -2.59
C THR A 43 11.62 -3.91 -3.83
N SER A 44 11.51 -2.57 -3.78
CA SER A 44 11.73 -1.72 -4.93
C SER A 44 13.22 -1.56 -5.27
N GLY A 45 13.69 -2.39 -6.20
CA GLY A 45 15.06 -2.28 -6.72
C GLY A 45 15.37 -0.93 -7.35
N MET A 46 14.37 -0.23 -7.89
CA MET A 46 14.53 1.13 -8.42
C MET A 46 14.88 2.12 -7.32
N ILE A 47 14.15 2.09 -6.21
CA ILE A 47 14.40 2.96 -5.04
C ILE A 47 15.77 2.67 -4.44
N LEU A 48 16.11 1.41 -4.24
CA LEU A 48 17.41 1.02 -3.69
C LEU A 48 18.56 1.51 -4.58
N ARG A 49 18.46 1.38 -5.91
CA ARG A 49 19.43 1.93 -6.86
C ARG A 49 19.51 3.46 -6.82
N LYS A 50 18.35 4.15 -6.69
CA LYS A 50 18.30 5.63 -6.57
C LYS A 50 19.04 6.09 -5.31
N LEU A 51 18.79 5.46 -4.17
CA LEU A 51 19.48 5.77 -2.91
C LEU A 51 20.99 5.55 -3.01
N LYS A 52 21.40 4.41 -3.57
CA LYS A 52 22.82 4.09 -3.78
C LYS A 52 23.52 5.13 -4.66
N LYS A 53 22.88 5.57 -5.76
CA LYS A 53 23.42 6.64 -6.62
C LYS A 53 23.54 7.97 -5.90
N LEU A 54 22.68 8.26 -4.93
CA LEU A 54 22.72 9.47 -4.12
C LEU A 54 23.67 9.38 -2.91
N GLY A 55 24.40 8.26 -2.76
CA GLY A 55 25.26 8.02 -1.61
C GLY A 55 24.52 7.94 -0.27
N LYS A 56 23.22 7.65 -0.30
CA LYS A 56 22.40 7.51 0.89
C LYS A 56 22.42 6.08 1.42
N GLU A 57 22.14 5.93 2.73
CA GLU A 57 21.96 4.62 3.34
C GLU A 57 20.83 3.85 2.65
N THR A 58 21.08 2.59 2.31
CA THR A 58 20.12 1.68 1.70
C THR A 58 19.64 0.64 2.71
N ARG A 59 18.51 0.04 2.44
CA ARG A 59 18.03 -1.17 3.14
C ARG A 59 18.43 -2.41 2.33
N ASP A 60 18.37 -3.55 2.99
CA ASP A 60 18.56 -4.84 2.30
C ASP A 60 17.45 -5.05 1.27
N THR A 61 17.77 -5.70 0.16
CA THR A 61 16.81 -6.41 -0.65
C THR A 61 16.21 -7.58 0.15
N LEU A 62 15.13 -8.16 -0.34
CA LEU A 62 14.51 -9.29 0.34
C LEU A 62 15.48 -10.50 0.45
N GLU A 63 16.21 -10.80 -0.64
CA GLU A 63 17.22 -11.86 -0.66
C GLU A 63 18.37 -11.61 0.31
N GLU A 64 18.91 -10.38 0.36
CA GLU A 64 19.99 -10.01 1.28
C GLU A 64 19.55 -10.14 2.73
N ALA A 65 18.35 -9.68 3.08
CA ALA A 65 17.81 -9.82 4.42
C ALA A 65 17.66 -11.30 4.83
N LEU A 66 17.11 -12.14 3.94
CA LEU A 66 16.93 -13.57 4.18
C LEU A 66 18.27 -14.29 4.34
N ALA A 67 19.27 -13.98 3.50
CA ALA A 67 20.61 -14.55 3.62
C ALA A 67 21.30 -14.14 4.93
N ARG A 68 21.14 -12.87 5.33
CA ARG A 68 21.66 -12.39 6.62
C ARG A 68 21.00 -13.09 7.79
N MET A 69 19.68 -13.30 7.74
CA MET A 69 18.96 -14.02 8.79
C MET A 69 19.38 -15.48 8.91
N GLU A 70 19.63 -16.16 7.78
CA GLU A 70 20.18 -17.52 7.76
C GLU A 70 21.58 -17.55 8.40
N ALA A 71 22.47 -16.61 8.03
CA ALA A 71 23.81 -16.48 8.61
C ALA A 71 23.78 -16.16 10.12
N ASP A 72 22.79 -15.39 10.58
CA ASP A 72 22.56 -15.08 12.00
C ASP A 72 21.92 -16.27 12.78
N GLY A 73 21.69 -17.40 12.13
CA GLY A 73 21.13 -18.62 12.75
C GLY A 73 19.67 -18.48 13.14
N VAL A 74 18.88 -17.67 12.44
CA VAL A 74 17.44 -17.55 12.65
C VAL A 74 16.76 -18.85 12.29
N THR A 75 15.94 -19.40 13.21
CA THR A 75 15.21 -20.66 13.01
C THR A 75 13.69 -20.52 13.05
N ASP A 76 13.15 -19.45 13.62
CA ASP A 76 11.72 -19.13 13.67
C ASP A 76 11.50 -17.73 13.08
N LEU A 77 11.05 -17.68 11.81
CA LEU A 77 10.82 -16.47 11.06
C LEU A 77 9.32 -16.14 10.96
N LEU A 78 8.99 -14.92 11.35
CA LEU A 78 7.71 -14.27 11.05
C LEU A 78 7.95 -13.16 10.02
N VAL A 79 7.35 -13.26 8.84
CA VAL A 79 7.40 -12.20 7.82
C VAL A 79 6.16 -11.36 7.93
N GLN A 80 6.32 -10.03 7.95
CA GLN A 80 5.21 -9.09 7.91
C GLN A 80 5.33 -8.17 6.71
N PRO A 81 4.50 -8.40 5.65
CA PRO A 81 4.37 -7.44 4.56
C PRO A 81 3.72 -6.15 5.06
N THR A 82 4.20 -5.00 4.58
CA THR A 82 3.62 -3.69 4.88
C THR A 82 2.97 -3.08 3.64
N PHE A 83 2.35 -3.89 2.80
CA PHE A 83 1.62 -3.45 1.62
C PHE A 83 0.14 -3.21 1.94
N LEU A 84 -0.48 -2.27 1.22
CA LEU A 84 -1.91 -2.04 1.33
C LEU A 84 -2.71 -3.27 0.87
N GLN A 85 -2.31 -3.85 -0.26
CA GLN A 85 -2.95 -4.99 -0.89
C GLN A 85 -1.93 -5.96 -1.49
N ALA A 86 -2.36 -7.17 -1.83
CA ALA A 86 -1.55 -8.19 -2.50
C ALA A 86 -1.48 -7.93 -4.02
N GLY A 87 -0.79 -6.86 -4.42
CA GLY A 87 -0.52 -6.53 -5.82
C GLY A 87 0.75 -7.20 -6.36
N TYR A 88 1.21 -6.71 -7.52
CA TYR A 88 2.37 -7.26 -8.25
C TYR A 88 3.62 -7.41 -7.38
N GLU A 89 4.03 -6.34 -6.67
CA GLU A 89 5.23 -6.36 -5.82
C GLU A 89 5.13 -7.38 -4.68
N MET A 90 3.94 -7.52 -4.07
CA MET A 90 3.73 -8.52 -3.03
C MET A 90 3.81 -9.95 -3.58
N ARG A 91 3.35 -10.20 -4.83
CA ARG A 91 3.48 -11.51 -5.48
C ARG A 91 4.94 -11.88 -5.71
N LEU A 92 5.75 -10.94 -6.23
CA LEU A 92 7.20 -11.17 -6.41
C LEU A 92 7.90 -11.44 -5.07
N ALA A 93 7.54 -10.69 -4.03
CA ALA A 93 8.06 -10.94 -2.68
C ALA A 93 7.65 -12.33 -2.17
N ALA A 94 6.40 -12.74 -2.38
CA ALA A 94 5.90 -14.05 -1.98
C ALA A 94 6.62 -15.20 -2.70
N GLU A 95 6.93 -15.07 -4.00
CA GLU A 95 7.71 -16.04 -4.75
C GLU A 95 9.13 -16.22 -4.19
N THR A 96 9.77 -15.10 -3.84
CA THR A 96 11.08 -15.13 -3.18
C THR A 96 11.01 -15.81 -1.81
N LEU A 97 10.04 -15.42 -0.99
CA LEU A 97 9.81 -16.01 0.33
C LEU A 97 9.53 -17.51 0.27
N GLU A 98 8.79 -17.97 -0.74
CA GLU A 98 8.49 -19.39 -0.94
C GLU A 98 9.77 -20.20 -1.20
N LYS A 99 10.73 -19.68 -1.98
CA LYS A 99 12.04 -20.32 -2.22
C LYS A 99 12.88 -20.45 -0.95
N TRP A 100 12.72 -19.52 -0.01
CA TRP A 100 13.51 -19.46 1.22
C TRP A 100 12.88 -20.14 2.42
N LYS A 101 11.58 -20.38 2.43
CA LYS A 101 10.84 -20.88 3.62
C LYS A 101 11.40 -22.16 4.20
N GLY A 102 11.89 -23.06 3.36
CA GLY A 102 12.47 -24.34 3.77
C GLY A 102 13.77 -24.25 4.55
N ARG A 103 14.44 -23.08 4.56
CA ARG A 103 15.67 -22.82 5.31
C ARG A 103 15.41 -22.46 6.77
N PHE A 104 14.16 -22.17 7.14
CA PHE A 104 13.74 -21.84 8.48
C PHE A 104 12.90 -22.98 9.06
N ARG A 105 13.19 -23.40 10.28
CA ARG A 105 12.43 -24.47 10.95
C ARG A 105 10.96 -24.12 11.13
N ARG A 106 10.67 -22.84 11.37
CA ARG A 106 9.31 -22.26 11.40
C ARG A 106 9.29 -21.03 10.53
N PHE A 107 8.36 -21.01 9.61
CA PHE A 107 8.11 -19.89 8.73
C PHE A 107 6.63 -19.53 8.76
N ARG A 108 6.33 -18.27 9.02
CA ARG A 108 4.96 -17.74 9.03
C ARG A 108 4.97 -16.41 8.32
N MET A 109 3.90 -16.11 7.58
CA MET A 109 3.69 -14.85 6.90
C MET A 109 2.40 -14.21 7.41
N GLY A 110 2.48 -12.93 7.75
CA GLY A 110 1.32 -12.09 8.04
C GLY A 110 0.60 -11.66 6.76
N ALA A 111 -0.58 -11.12 6.92
CA ALA A 111 -1.39 -10.57 5.85
C ALA A 111 -0.91 -9.19 5.42
N VAL A 112 -1.24 -8.76 4.20
CA VAL A 112 -1.24 -7.36 3.80
C VAL A 112 -2.33 -6.58 4.57
N LEU A 113 -2.39 -5.25 4.43
CA LEU A 113 -3.35 -4.46 5.20
C LEU A 113 -4.79 -4.80 4.87
N VAL A 114 -5.11 -4.99 3.59
CA VAL A 114 -6.46 -5.29 3.10
C VAL A 114 -6.45 -6.55 2.24
N GLU A 115 -6.90 -7.67 2.81
CA GLU A 115 -7.07 -8.94 2.09
C GLU A 115 -8.54 -9.30 1.85
N ASN A 116 -9.45 -8.73 2.65
CA ASN A 116 -10.84 -9.14 2.67
C ASN A 116 -11.75 -7.98 3.09
N ARG A 117 -13.05 -8.22 3.09
CA ARG A 117 -14.07 -7.23 3.44
C ARG A 117 -13.92 -6.67 4.85
N ALA A 118 -13.59 -7.50 5.84
CA ALA A 118 -13.46 -7.04 7.22
C ALA A 118 -12.27 -6.08 7.40
N ASP A 119 -11.16 -6.34 6.70
CA ASP A 119 -10.00 -5.45 6.67
C ASP A 119 -10.36 -4.13 5.96
N LEU A 120 -11.12 -4.20 4.87
CA LEU A 120 -11.62 -3.02 4.16
C LEU A 120 -12.50 -2.14 5.04
N ASP A 121 -13.46 -2.76 5.76
CA ASP A 121 -14.34 -2.03 6.66
C ASP A 121 -13.57 -1.41 7.84
N ALA A 122 -12.49 -2.04 8.28
CA ALA A 122 -11.59 -1.46 9.27
C ALA A 122 -10.81 -0.26 8.72
N LEU A 123 -10.32 -0.35 7.48
CA LEU A 123 -9.67 0.76 6.78
C LEU A 123 -10.64 1.93 6.57
N ALA A 124 -11.90 1.65 6.14
CA ALA A 124 -12.91 2.68 5.97
C ALA A 124 -13.13 3.48 7.25
N ARG A 125 -13.38 2.79 8.37
CA ARG A 125 -13.54 3.44 9.69
C ARG A 125 -12.31 4.23 10.12
N ALA A 126 -11.10 3.75 9.84
CA ALA A 126 -9.88 4.46 10.15
C ALA A 126 -9.75 5.76 9.34
N MET A 127 -10.09 5.73 8.04
CA MET A 127 -10.10 6.92 7.19
C MET A 127 -11.18 7.91 7.61
N GLU A 128 -12.39 7.44 7.91
CA GLU A 128 -13.48 8.29 8.41
C GLU A 128 -13.13 8.98 9.72
N ALA A 129 -12.48 8.27 10.63
CA ALA A 129 -12.00 8.85 11.89
C ALA A 129 -10.88 9.85 11.67
N HIS A 130 -9.93 9.55 10.76
CA HIS A 130 -8.81 10.45 10.45
C HIS A 130 -9.30 11.75 9.79
N PHE A 131 -10.30 11.67 8.94
CA PHE A 131 -10.90 12.79 8.22
C PHE A 131 -12.27 13.21 8.78
N ALA A 132 -12.50 13.02 10.08
CA ALA A 132 -13.77 13.36 10.73
C ALA A 132 -14.15 14.85 10.63
N ALA A 133 -13.16 15.72 10.45
CA ALA A 133 -13.35 17.17 10.32
C ALA A 133 -13.85 17.60 8.92
N VAL A 134 -13.87 16.73 7.92
CA VAL A 134 -14.37 17.04 6.58
C VAL A 134 -15.88 17.21 6.64
N ALA A 135 -16.36 18.43 6.35
CA ALA A 135 -17.77 18.78 6.44
C ALA A 135 -18.59 18.19 5.28
N ALA A 136 -19.92 18.18 5.41
CA ALA A 136 -20.81 17.60 4.40
C ALA A 136 -20.82 18.35 3.07
N ASP A 137 -20.49 19.64 3.08
CA ASP A 137 -20.32 20.50 1.90
C ASP A 137 -18.89 20.53 1.35
N GLU A 138 -17.99 19.72 1.93
CA GLU A 138 -16.63 19.48 1.47
C GLU A 138 -16.50 18.05 0.92
N ALA A 139 -15.41 17.76 0.24
CA ALA A 139 -15.11 16.43 -0.27
C ALA A 139 -13.76 15.89 0.22
N LEU A 140 -13.68 14.57 0.37
CA LEU A 140 -12.43 13.85 0.51
C LEU A 140 -12.18 12.99 -0.72
N VAL A 141 -11.05 13.21 -1.35
CA VAL A 141 -10.53 12.39 -2.44
C VAL A 141 -9.26 11.69 -1.96
N LEU A 142 -9.29 10.36 -1.95
CA LEU A 142 -8.13 9.54 -1.64
C LEU A 142 -7.50 9.01 -2.93
N MET A 143 -6.20 9.26 -3.10
CA MET A 143 -5.44 8.77 -4.24
C MET A 143 -4.67 7.50 -3.86
N GLY A 144 -5.14 6.34 -4.30
CA GLY A 144 -4.41 5.07 -4.20
C GLY A 144 -3.40 4.92 -5.34
N HIS A 145 -2.47 3.96 -5.19
CA HIS A 145 -1.54 3.63 -6.27
C HIS A 145 -2.25 2.92 -7.42
N GLY A 146 -3.09 1.97 -7.13
CA GLY A 146 -3.58 0.99 -8.08
C GLY A 146 -2.64 -0.22 -8.16
N SER A 147 -3.09 -1.30 -8.77
CA SER A 147 -2.27 -2.48 -9.07
C SER A 147 -2.98 -3.40 -10.04
N GLU A 148 -2.23 -3.99 -10.94
CA GLU A 148 -2.73 -5.05 -11.79
C GLU A 148 -2.82 -6.38 -11.04
N GLY A 149 -3.90 -7.13 -11.30
CA GLY A 149 -4.04 -8.53 -10.89
C GLY A 149 -4.08 -8.78 -9.38
N ALA A 150 -4.57 -7.85 -8.59
CA ALA A 150 -4.85 -8.10 -7.18
C ALA A 150 -6.09 -8.96 -7.00
N ASP A 151 -6.02 -10.01 -6.15
CA ASP A 151 -7.16 -10.89 -5.85
C ASP A 151 -8.30 -10.13 -5.17
N PHE A 152 -7.96 -9.14 -4.37
CA PHE A 152 -8.90 -8.23 -3.72
C PHE A 152 -8.51 -6.79 -4.02
N TYR A 153 -9.33 -6.10 -4.84
CA TYR A 153 -9.09 -4.72 -5.24
C TYR A 153 -9.88 -3.77 -4.34
N PRO A 154 -9.20 -3.00 -3.45
CA PRO A 154 -9.89 -2.30 -2.37
C PRO A 154 -10.49 -0.95 -2.76
N TYR A 155 -10.04 -0.29 -3.82
CA TYR A 155 -10.28 1.14 -4.04
C TYR A 155 -11.75 1.48 -4.30
N GLU A 156 -12.40 0.81 -5.27
CA GLU A 156 -13.83 0.99 -5.54
C GLU A 156 -14.68 0.54 -4.35
N LYS A 157 -14.31 -0.63 -3.76
CA LYS A 157 -15.00 -1.17 -2.58
C LYS A 157 -14.89 -0.26 -1.35
N LEU A 158 -13.82 0.52 -1.23
CA LEU A 158 -13.67 1.51 -0.16
C LEU A 158 -14.61 2.70 -0.38
N THR A 159 -14.77 3.16 -1.63
CA THR A 159 -15.78 4.17 -1.98
C THR A 159 -17.20 3.68 -1.67
N GLU A 160 -17.51 2.40 -1.97
CA GLU A 160 -18.80 1.80 -1.59
C GLU A 160 -18.99 1.73 -0.07
N ALA A 161 -17.93 1.41 0.68
CA ALA A 161 -17.97 1.38 2.14
C ALA A 161 -18.27 2.78 2.72
N PHE A 162 -17.60 3.81 2.24
CA PHE A 162 -17.89 5.20 2.63
C PHE A 162 -19.34 5.59 2.38
N ARG A 163 -19.88 5.26 1.20
CA ARG A 163 -21.30 5.53 0.88
C ARG A 163 -22.27 4.81 1.82
N ARG A 164 -22.01 3.53 2.08
CA ARG A 164 -22.81 2.73 3.03
C ARG A 164 -22.81 3.35 4.44
N ASP A 165 -21.67 3.92 4.85
CA ASP A 165 -21.48 4.52 6.17
C ASP A 165 -21.90 6.02 6.19
N GLY A 166 -22.60 6.49 5.12
CA GLY A 166 -23.15 7.85 5.01
C GLY A 166 -22.13 8.94 4.61
N LYS A 167 -20.94 8.53 4.17
CA LYS A 167 -19.87 9.44 3.69
C LYS A 167 -19.90 9.54 2.16
N GLU A 168 -21.01 10.01 1.61
CA GLU A 168 -21.19 10.17 0.16
C GLU A 168 -20.25 11.22 -0.49
N ASN A 169 -19.63 12.07 0.32
CA ASN A 169 -18.66 13.07 -0.07
C ASN A 169 -17.21 12.54 -0.03
N PHE A 170 -17.01 11.23 0.20
CA PHE A 170 -15.71 10.58 0.19
C PHE A 170 -15.60 9.66 -1.03
N THR A 171 -14.44 9.67 -1.70
CA THR A 171 -14.17 8.78 -2.84
C THR A 171 -12.71 8.38 -2.92
N VAL A 172 -12.45 7.30 -3.64
CA VAL A 172 -11.09 6.80 -3.92
C VAL A 172 -10.92 6.68 -5.42
N GLY A 173 -9.79 7.15 -5.91
CA GLY A 173 -9.29 6.86 -7.26
C GLY A 173 -7.88 6.32 -7.18
N THR A 174 -7.26 6.05 -8.32
CA THR A 174 -5.91 5.47 -8.42
C THR A 174 -5.04 6.24 -9.40
N VAL A 175 -3.75 6.39 -9.10
CA VAL A 175 -2.82 7.05 -10.01
C VAL A 175 -2.43 6.14 -11.17
N GLU A 176 -2.29 4.86 -10.89
CA GLU A 176 -2.01 3.81 -11.86
C GLU A 176 -3.23 2.88 -11.95
N PHE A 177 -3.55 2.38 -13.15
CA PHE A 177 -4.67 1.46 -13.39
C PHE A 177 -6.06 2.07 -13.10
N GLU A 178 -7.11 1.30 -13.41
CA GLU A 178 -8.50 1.71 -13.10
C GLU A 178 -8.76 1.69 -11.57
N PRO A 179 -9.64 2.57 -11.09
CA PRO A 179 -10.55 3.46 -11.83
C PRO A 179 -9.96 4.83 -12.23
N GLY A 180 -8.67 5.08 -12.04
CA GLY A 180 -8.06 6.35 -12.36
C GLY A 180 -8.55 7.51 -11.47
N ILE A 181 -8.51 8.73 -11.98
CA ILE A 181 -9.02 9.94 -11.32
C ILE A 181 -10.54 10.12 -11.50
N GLU A 182 -11.18 9.40 -12.41
CA GLU A 182 -12.58 9.65 -12.79
C GLU A 182 -13.58 9.65 -11.63
N PRO A 183 -13.49 8.78 -10.60
CA PRO A 183 -14.38 8.87 -9.43
C PRO A 183 -14.27 10.21 -8.70
N ALA A 184 -13.07 10.80 -8.63
CA ALA A 184 -12.85 12.09 -7.99
C ALA A 184 -13.47 13.24 -8.80
N LEU A 185 -13.27 13.24 -10.12
CA LEU A 185 -13.86 14.22 -11.01
C LEU A 185 -15.39 14.15 -11.01
N ALA A 186 -15.96 12.93 -11.02
CA ALA A 186 -17.40 12.70 -10.94
C ALA A 186 -17.98 13.23 -9.62
N LEU A 187 -17.32 12.99 -8.50
CA LEU A 187 -17.72 13.50 -7.20
C LEU A 187 -17.77 15.03 -7.19
N VAL A 188 -16.69 15.69 -7.63
CA VAL A 188 -16.60 17.16 -7.64
C VAL A 188 -17.62 17.77 -8.60
N ARG A 189 -17.82 17.21 -9.80
CA ARG A 189 -18.84 17.69 -10.76
C ARG A 189 -20.25 17.61 -10.19
N SER A 190 -20.58 16.50 -9.51
CA SER A 190 -21.93 16.27 -9.00
C SER A 190 -22.25 17.04 -7.73
N ARG A 191 -21.31 17.10 -6.78
CA ARG A 191 -21.54 17.73 -5.46
C ARG A 191 -21.12 19.19 -5.38
N LYS A 192 -20.24 19.65 -6.26
CA LYS A 192 -19.68 21.01 -6.28
C LYS A 192 -19.20 21.47 -4.90
N PRO A 193 -18.31 20.68 -4.25
CA PRO A 193 -17.88 20.97 -2.89
C PRO A 193 -17.17 22.32 -2.83
N ARG A 194 -17.38 23.09 -1.74
CA ARG A 194 -16.66 24.34 -1.52
C ARG A 194 -15.15 24.14 -1.36
N LYS A 195 -14.75 22.94 -0.93
CA LYS A 195 -13.36 22.52 -0.72
C LYS A 195 -13.22 21.02 -0.89
N THR A 196 -12.13 20.61 -1.53
CA THR A 196 -11.75 19.20 -1.67
C THR A 196 -10.44 18.97 -0.93
N TYR A 197 -10.43 18.02 0.00
CA TYR A 197 -9.21 17.47 0.59
C TYR A 197 -8.73 16.33 -0.30
N LEU A 198 -7.47 16.40 -0.70
CA LEU A 198 -6.83 15.39 -1.54
C LEU A 198 -5.67 14.77 -0.75
N ALA A 199 -5.72 13.46 -0.53
CA ALA A 199 -4.76 12.75 0.29
C ALA A 199 -4.33 11.41 -0.33
N PRO A 200 -3.07 10.95 -0.10
CA PRO A 200 -2.60 9.68 -0.65
C PRO A 200 -3.10 8.49 0.18
N LEU A 201 -3.79 7.54 -0.43
CA LEU A 201 -4.14 6.24 0.17
C LEU A 201 -3.03 5.23 -0.13
N MET A 202 -1.88 5.43 0.45
CA MET A 202 -0.68 4.61 0.26
C MET A 202 0.02 4.42 1.61
N ILE A 203 0.67 3.27 1.82
CA ILE A 203 1.55 3.07 2.99
C ILE A 203 2.70 4.06 2.92
N VAL A 204 3.27 4.20 1.72
CA VAL A 204 4.35 5.13 1.41
C VAL A 204 3.93 5.95 0.21
N ALA A 205 3.86 7.25 0.37
CA ALA A 205 3.55 8.17 -0.70
C ALA A 205 4.82 8.98 -1.05
N GLY A 206 5.38 8.70 -2.19
CA GLY A 206 6.59 9.32 -2.71
C GLY A 206 6.32 10.22 -3.91
N ASP A 207 6.93 9.87 -5.05
CA ASP A 207 6.84 10.66 -6.29
C ASP A 207 5.39 10.92 -6.71
N HIS A 208 4.49 9.92 -6.64
CA HIS A 208 3.07 10.09 -6.98
C HIS A 208 2.36 11.15 -6.12
N ALA A 209 2.63 11.18 -4.81
CA ALA A 209 1.99 12.19 -3.96
C ALA A 209 2.58 13.59 -4.15
N VAL A 210 3.83 13.69 -4.56
CA VAL A 210 4.51 14.96 -4.78
C VAL A 210 4.17 15.52 -6.15
N ASN A 211 4.20 14.68 -7.19
CA ASN A 211 4.07 15.09 -8.59
C ASN A 211 2.63 14.88 -9.09
N ASP A 212 2.16 13.64 -9.20
CA ASP A 212 0.86 13.33 -9.82
C ASP A 212 -0.32 13.84 -8.99
N MET A 213 -0.22 13.82 -7.64
CA MET A 213 -1.28 14.30 -6.78
C MET A 213 -1.25 15.82 -6.59
N ALA A 214 -0.10 16.36 -6.16
CA ALA A 214 0.03 17.73 -5.66
C ALA A 214 1.03 18.58 -6.42
N GLY A 215 1.48 18.12 -7.58
CA GLY A 215 2.39 18.84 -8.48
C GLY A 215 1.76 20.06 -9.12
N ASP A 216 2.59 20.85 -9.79
CA ASP A 216 2.19 22.10 -10.46
C ASP A 216 1.77 21.88 -11.92
N GLU A 217 2.00 20.67 -12.46
CA GLU A 217 1.62 20.32 -13.84
C GLU A 217 0.09 20.30 -14.01
N GLU A 218 -0.40 20.61 -15.22
CA GLU A 218 -1.84 20.71 -15.51
C GLU A 218 -2.59 19.41 -15.29
N ASP A 219 -1.93 18.27 -15.48
CA ASP A 219 -2.48 16.92 -15.32
C ASP A 219 -2.44 16.40 -13.88
N SER A 220 -1.82 17.14 -12.94
CA SER A 220 -1.87 16.80 -11.53
C SER A 220 -3.32 16.75 -11.03
N TRP A 221 -3.59 15.83 -10.12
CA TRP A 221 -4.94 15.67 -9.55
C TRP A 221 -5.46 16.97 -8.92
N LYS A 222 -4.59 17.70 -8.22
CA LYS A 222 -4.91 19.00 -7.64
C LYS A 222 -5.43 19.96 -8.70
N ASN A 223 -4.66 20.18 -9.78
CA ASN A 223 -5.01 21.14 -10.81
C ASN A 223 -6.26 20.71 -11.60
N ARG A 224 -6.42 19.41 -11.88
CA ARG A 224 -7.62 18.86 -12.52
C ARG A 224 -8.88 19.05 -11.68
N LEU A 225 -8.80 18.92 -10.35
CA LEU A 225 -9.92 19.16 -9.45
C LEU A 225 -10.22 20.66 -9.33
N GLU A 226 -9.20 21.51 -9.22
CA GLU A 226 -9.35 22.97 -9.17
C GLU A 226 -9.96 23.54 -10.46
N ALA A 227 -9.67 22.96 -11.62
CA ALA A 227 -10.30 23.32 -12.89
C ALA A 227 -11.84 23.10 -12.88
N LEU A 228 -12.38 22.31 -11.97
CA LEU A 228 -13.82 22.15 -11.75
C LEU A 228 -14.43 23.15 -10.76
N GLY A 229 -13.64 24.11 -10.27
CA GLY A 229 -14.09 25.19 -9.41
C GLY A 229 -14.08 24.89 -7.91
N THR A 230 -13.50 23.79 -7.46
CA THR A 230 -13.31 23.49 -6.03
C THR A 230 -11.94 23.98 -5.57
N LYS A 231 -11.84 24.50 -4.35
CA LYS A 231 -10.54 24.74 -3.70
C LYS A 231 -9.96 23.41 -3.26
N THR A 232 -8.76 23.03 -3.72
CA THR A 232 -8.14 21.76 -3.35
C THR A 232 -7.01 21.96 -2.33
N GLU A 233 -7.09 21.23 -1.23
CA GLU A 233 -6.04 21.15 -0.22
C GLU A 233 -5.42 19.75 -0.20
N CYS A 234 -4.11 19.68 -0.52
CA CYS A 234 -3.36 18.42 -0.46
C CYS A 234 -2.92 18.14 0.99
N VAL A 235 -3.50 17.09 1.58
CA VAL A 235 -3.21 16.64 2.93
C VAL A 235 -2.15 15.54 2.89
N LEU A 236 -1.16 15.60 3.79
CA LEU A 236 -0.12 14.59 3.91
C LEU A 236 0.70 14.37 2.62
N LYS A 237 0.96 15.46 1.87
CA LYS A 237 1.83 15.41 0.70
C LYS A 237 3.14 14.69 1.05
N GLY A 238 3.45 13.59 0.34
CA GLY A 238 4.65 12.79 0.58
C GLY A 238 4.57 11.84 1.78
N HIS A 239 3.41 11.73 2.45
CA HIS A 239 3.17 10.80 3.56
C HIS A 239 1.96 9.92 3.28
N GLY A 240 2.06 8.62 3.56
CA GLY A 240 0.95 7.69 3.35
C GLY A 240 -0.06 7.72 4.49
N VAL A 241 -1.32 8.04 4.19
CA VAL A 241 -2.42 7.97 5.19
C VAL A 241 -2.67 6.53 5.63
N ALA A 242 -2.51 5.56 4.72
CA ALA A 242 -2.67 4.16 5.06
C ALA A 242 -1.65 3.66 6.10
N GLY A 243 -0.49 4.32 6.21
CA GLY A 243 0.48 4.06 7.27
C GLY A 243 -0.11 4.26 8.66
N ASP A 244 -0.82 5.36 8.88
CA ASP A 244 -1.50 5.63 10.14
C ASP A 244 -2.59 4.60 10.44
N ALA A 245 -3.36 4.19 9.42
CA ALA A 245 -4.38 3.15 9.56
C ALA A 245 -3.78 1.79 9.95
N VAL A 246 -2.62 1.43 9.39
CA VAL A 246 -1.87 0.21 9.78
C VAL A 246 -1.50 0.26 11.26
N LEU A 247 -1.00 1.39 11.74
CA LEU A 247 -0.62 1.56 13.13
C LEU A 247 -1.82 1.43 14.08
N HIS A 248 -2.95 2.06 13.72
CA HIS A 248 -4.18 1.97 14.49
C HIS A 248 -4.77 0.55 14.51
N GLN A 249 -4.83 -0.11 13.35
CA GLN A 249 -5.36 -1.47 13.23
C GLN A 249 -4.50 -2.47 14.02
N ARG A 250 -3.18 -2.34 14.01
CA ARG A 250 -2.28 -3.26 14.73
C ARG A 250 -2.29 -3.05 16.23
N ARG A 251 -2.49 -1.84 16.72
CA ARG A 251 -2.76 -1.58 18.14
C ARG A 251 -4.03 -2.32 18.60
N ALA A 252 -5.04 -2.40 17.75
CA ALA A 252 -6.28 -3.14 18.01
C ALA A 252 -6.13 -4.66 17.87
N GLU A 253 -5.26 -5.15 16.96
CA GLU A 253 -5.09 -6.56 16.59
C GLU A 253 -3.93 -7.26 17.30
N GLY A 254 -3.19 -6.64 18.19
CA GLY A 254 -2.06 -7.24 18.94
C GLY A 254 -2.36 -8.60 19.58
N ARG A 255 -3.61 -9.07 19.50
CA ARG A 255 -4.09 -10.38 19.90
C ARG A 255 -4.33 -11.35 18.73
N ARG A 256 -4.45 -10.93 17.45
CA ARG A 256 -4.87 -11.79 16.33
C ARG A 256 -3.72 -12.39 15.53
N LEU A 257 -2.56 -11.77 15.45
CA LEU A 257 -1.38 -12.32 14.76
C LEU A 257 -0.87 -13.65 15.39
N ARG A 258 -1.31 -13.98 16.60
CA ARG A 258 -0.97 -15.24 17.26
C ARG A 258 -1.70 -16.48 16.71
N ARG A 259 -2.71 -16.37 15.83
CA ARG A 259 -3.65 -17.47 15.51
C ARG A 259 -3.99 -17.69 14.04
N ARG A 260 -3.25 -17.20 13.04
CA ARG A 260 -3.55 -17.59 11.64
C ARG A 260 -2.80 -18.87 11.24
N ARG A 261 -3.57 -19.81 10.64
CA ARG A 261 -3.13 -21.12 10.13
C ARG A 261 -2.08 -20.95 9.02
N PRO A 262 -1.22 -21.97 8.78
CA PRO A 262 -0.34 -21.98 7.62
C PRO A 262 -1.18 -21.88 6.34
N LEU A 263 -0.66 -21.13 5.34
CA LEU A 263 -1.26 -21.02 4.02
C LEU A 263 -1.51 -22.41 3.45
N GLY A 264 -2.80 -22.81 3.36
CA GLY A 264 -3.21 -23.96 2.58
C GLY A 264 -2.84 -23.70 1.11
N ARG A 265 -2.45 -24.77 0.39
CA ARG A 265 -2.16 -24.74 -1.04
C ARG A 265 -3.35 -24.15 -1.79
N GLN A 266 -3.32 -22.87 -2.10
CA GLN A 266 -4.18 -22.32 -3.13
C GLN A 266 -3.49 -22.62 -4.47
N HIS A 267 -4.16 -23.40 -5.29
CA HIS A 267 -3.73 -23.72 -6.64
C HIS A 267 -3.62 -22.42 -7.45
N LEU A 268 -2.40 -22.06 -7.79
CA LEU A 268 -2.11 -21.07 -8.81
C LEU A 268 -2.71 -21.58 -10.14
N ARG A 269 -3.89 -21.10 -10.50
CA ARG A 269 -4.40 -21.27 -11.87
C ARG A 269 -3.59 -20.32 -12.75
N THR A 270 -2.67 -20.91 -13.52
CA THR A 270 -1.99 -20.23 -14.61
C THR A 270 -3.02 -19.85 -15.67
N GLY A 271 -3.43 -18.61 -15.68
CA GLY A 271 -4.20 -18.03 -16.79
C GLY A 271 -3.33 -18.00 -18.05
N ARG A 272 -3.72 -18.78 -19.05
CA ARG A 272 -3.12 -18.83 -20.38
C ARG A 272 -3.36 -17.47 -21.05
N VAL A 273 -2.31 -16.70 -21.25
CA VAL A 273 -2.36 -15.48 -22.07
C VAL A 273 -2.62 -15.88 -23.52
N GLN A 274 -3.84 -15.66 -24.01
CA GLN A 274 -4.13 -15.71 -25.45
C GLN A 274 -3.51 -14.47 -26.10
N ARG A 275 -2.47 -14.70 -26.90
CA ARG A 275 -1.97 -13.70 -27.86
C ARG A 275 -3.04 -13.54 -28.96
N LEU A 276 -3.69 -12.39 -28.97
CA LEU A 276 -4.46 -11.94 -30.12
C LEU A 276 -3.46 -11.62 -31.26
N GLY A 277 -3.47 -12.47 -32.29
CA GLY A 277 -2.70 -12.29 -33.51
C GLY A 277 -3.21 -11.05 -34.26
N ARG A 278 -2.29 -10.19 -34.64
CA ARG A 278 -2.53 -9.16 -35.65
C ARG A 278 -2.73 -9.89 -36.98
N GLN A 279 -3.93 -9.81 -37.50
CA GLN A 279 -4.18 -10.12 -38.93
C GLN A 279 -3.71 -8.93 -39.74
N GLY A 280 -2.68 -9.13 -40.53
CA GLY A 280 -2.31 -8.23 -41.60
C GLY A 280 -3.38 -8.28 -42.68
N THR A 281 -3.87 -7.17 -43.13
CA THR A 281 -4.59 -7.00 -44.37
C THR A 281 -3.59 -6.53 -45.41
N ASP A 282 -3.11 -7.45 -46.26
CA ASP A 282 -2.63 -7.09 -47.58
C ASP A 282 -3.85 -6.72 -48.42
N ASN A 283 -3.79 -5.60 -49.07
CA ASN A 283 -4.52 -5.32 -50.29
C ASN A 283 -3.67 -4.40 -51.17
N ASP A 284 -3.31 -4.94 -52.33
CA ASP A 284 -2.96 -4.32 -53.62
C ASP A 284 -2.25 -2.97 -53.67
#